data_250e46c5bde95b6c43dc2ae8e5833efa
#
_entry.id   250e46c5bde95b6c43dc2ae8e5833efa
#
_cell.length_a   1.000
_cell.length_b   1.000
_cell.length_c   1.000
_cell.angle_alpha   90.00
_cell.angle_beta   90.00
_cell.angle_gamma   90.00
#
_symmetry.space_group_name_H-M   'P 1'
#
loop_
_entity.id
_entity.type
_entity.pdbx_description
1 polymer ?
#
loop_
_entity_poly.entity_id
_entity_poly.type
_entity_poly.pdbx_seq_one_letter_code
_entity_poly.pdbx_strand_id
1 'polypeptide(L)'
;MGITASSYTLFPDTISCSGEVEGILSLSAGPDIVSNPADIVMVLDCSGSMEGEPFAAMKASVKTFIDIIDESTDENQDGNIGGGSQIAIVSFARTATQQTGFLTNTADLKTAVNNLTIDGGTNHEDAFTKAYSLFDPDTTHQKIMVMFTDGQSTAGGSAVPITTLAKENGVVIYCVVLKGLFGTDVPAASLWVSSPATSFLSIAPTTAELEEIFSELTANRSEAHTSE
;
A
#
# COMPACT_ATOMS: atom_id res chain seq x y z
N MET A 1 9.71 5.74 -12.96
CA MET A 1 10.60 6.37 -13.98
C MET A 1 11.34 7.54 -13.37
N GLY A 2 12.67 7.55 -13.42
CA GLY A 2 13.49 8.68 -12.98
C GLY A 2 13.94 9.52 -14.16
N ILE A 3 13.92 10.85 -14.04
CA ILE A 3 14.51 11.74 -15.05
C ILE A 3 16.03 11.66 -14.90
N THR A 4 16.71 11.09 -15.90
CA THR A 4 18.18 10.90 -15.89
C THR A 4 18.95 12.06 -16.50
N ALA A 5 18.32 12.88 -17.35
CA ALA A 5 18.90 14.08 -17.92
C ALA A 5 17.82 15.09 -18.29
N SER A 6 18.12 16.36 -18.09
CA SER A 6 17.32 17.47 -18.61
C SER A 6 18.22 18.48 -19.29
N SER A 7 17.81 18.98 -20.44
CA SER A 7 18.47 20.08 -21.12
C SER A 7 17.44 21.11 -21.56
N TYR A 8 17.82 22.38 -21.57
CA TYR A 8 16.99 23.44 -22.15
C TYR A 8 17.82 24.25 -23.13
N THR A 9 17.17 24.66 -24.19
CA THR A 9 17.79 25.54 -25.18
C THR A 9 16.85 26.72 -25.43
N LEU A 10 17.37 27.93 -25.40
CA LEU A 10 16.62 29.13 -25.72
C LEU A 10 16.98 29.58 -27.14
N PHE A 11 15.98 29.93 -27.93
CA PHE A 11 16.12 30.46 -29.26
C PHE A 11 15.23 31.72 -29.44
N PRO A 12 15.76 32.85 -29.84
CA PRO A 12 17.20 33.14 -29.96
C PRO A 12 17.89 33.30 -28.60
N ASP A 13 19.18 33.11 -28.54
CA ASP A 13 20.01 33.30 -27.33
C ASP A 13 20.11 34.77 -26.87
N THR A 14 19.73 35.69 -27.74
CA THR A 14 19.60 37.11 -27.46
C THR A 14 18.28 37.67 -27.98
N ILE A 15 17.52 38.36 -27.10
CA ILE A 15 16.24 38.97 -27.44
C ILE A 15 16.28 40.48 -27.28
N SER A 16 15.54 41.19 -28.14
CA SER A 16 15.22 42.61 -27.94
C SER A 16 14.07 42.74 -26.92
N CYS A 17 13.87 43.92 -26.33
CA CYS A 17 12.89 44.20 -25.29
C CYS A 17 11.43 43.84 -25.64
N SER A 18 11.12 43.48 -26.88
CA SER A 18 9.79 43.07 -27.36
C SER A 18 9.80 41.70 -28.08
N GLY A 19 10.88 40.93 -27.95
CA GLY A 19 10.99 39.61 -28.60
C GLY A 19 10.38 38.49 -27.81
N GLU A 20 9.95 37.44 -28.52
CA GLU A 20 9.52 36.15 -27.92
C GLU A 20 10.71 35.20 -27.88
N VAL A 21 10.76 34.37 -26.84
CA VAL A 21 11.76 33.31 -26.69
C VAL A 21 11.02 31.98 -26.73
N GLU A 22 11.44 31.11 -27.65
CA GLU A 22 11.01 29.72 -27.64
C GLU A 22 11.97 28.90 -26.78
N GLY A 23 11.43 28.26 -25.73
CA GLY A 23 12.19 27.36 -24.87
C GLY A 23 11.87 25.93 -25.19
N ILE A 24 12.85 25.13 -25.59
CA ILE A 24 12.72 23.69 -25.77
C ILE A 24 13.26 22.99 -24.51
N LEU A 25 12.39 22.35 -23.76
CA LEU A 25 12.75 21.50 -22.64
C LEU A 25 12.77 20.02 -23.12
N SER A 26 13.95 19.44 -23.17
CA SER A 26 14.10 18.00 -23.43
C SER A 26 14.29 17.26 -22.12
N LEU A 27 13.37 16.32 -21.84
CA LEU A 27 13.43 15.42 -20.70
C LEU A 27 13.66 14.01 -21.25
N SER A 28 14.71 13.34 -20.78
CA SER A 28 14.91 11.92 -21.05
C SER A 28 14.71 11.14 -19.76
N ALA A 29 13.82 10.16 -19.79
CA ALA A 29 13.71 9.18 -18.73
C ALA A 29 14.85 8.16 -18.86
N GLY A 30 15.36 7.67 -17.72
CA GLY A 30 16.29 6.55 -17.72
C GLY A 30 15.61 5.26 -18.20
N PRO A 31 16.40 4.21 -18.44
CA PRO A 31 15.84 2.90 -18.72
C PRO A 31 14.86 2.54 -17.58
N ASP A 32 13.78 1.85 -17.93
CA ASP A 32 12.80 1.39 -16.96
C ASP A 32 13.51 0.71 -15.79
N ILE A 33 13.33 1.27 -14.59
CA ILE A 33 13.76 0.59 -13.39
C ILE A 33 12.86 -0.63 -13.31
N VAL A 34 13.45 -1.81 -13.52
CA VAL A 34 12.73 -3.07 -13.32
C VAL A 34 12.27 -3.05 -11.87
N SER A 35 10.99 -2.77 -11.66
CA SER A 35 10.43 -2.79 -10.32
C SER A 35 10.57 -4.20 -9.77
N ASN A 36 11.24 -4.37 -8.63
CA ASN A 36 11.30 -5.66 -8.00
C ASN A 36 9.88 -6.14 -7.71
N PRO A 37 9.54 -7.39 -8.08
CA PRO A 37 8.23 -7.94 -7.80
C PRO A 37 7.93 -7.87 -6.30
N ALA A 38 6.67 -7.66 -5.95
CA ALA A 38 6.22 -7.58 -4.56
C ALA A 38 5.10 -8.57 -4.27
N ASP A 39 5.23 -9.24 -3.13
CA ASP A 39 4.17 -10.01 -2.50
C ASP A 39 3.48 -9.09 -1.48
N ILE A 40 2.24 -8.69 -1.77
CA ILE A 40 1.49 -7.74 -0.96
C ILE A 40 0.36 -8.46 -0.24
N VAL A 41 0.32 -8.39 1.09
CA VAL A 41 -0.81 -8.90 1.87
C VAL A 41 -1.61 -7.72 2.42
N MET A 42 -2.86 -7.61 1.96
CA MET A 42 -3.82 -6.64 2.48
C MET A 42 -4.55 -7.24 3.67
N VAL A 43 -4.50 -6.56 4.81
CA VAL A 43 -5.05 -7.02 6.09
C VAL A 43 -6.19 -6.08 6.48
N LEU A 44 -7.43 -6.58 6.39
CA LEU A 44 -8.64 -5.76 6.36
C LEU A 44 -9.49 -5.98 7.61
N ASP A 45 -9.68 -4.92 8.37
CA ASP A 45 -10.49 -4.94 9.59
C ASP A 45 -11.98 -5.05 9.26
N CYS A 46 -12.58 -6.14 9.70
CA CYS A 46 -14.01 -6.42 9.58
C CYS A 46 -14.70 -6.41 10.94
N SER A 47 -14.10 -5.77 11.96
CA SER A 47 -14.67 -5.69 13.30
C SER A 47 -15.90 -4.79 13.36
N GLY A 48 -16.68 -4.92 14.44
CA GLY A 48 -17.92 -4.15 14.62
C GLY A 48 -17.72 -2.63 14.68
N SER A 49 -16.55 -2.15 15.10
CA SER A 49 -16.23 -0.71 15.12
C SER A 49 -16.07 -0.11 13.71
N MET A 50 -15.85 -0.95 12.72
CA MET A 50 -15.76 -0.56 11.30
C MET A 50 -17.13 -0.45 10.62
N GLU A 51 -18.24 -0.80 11.30
CA GLU A 51 -19.57 -0.83 10.68
C GLU A 51 -19.98 0.51 10.06
N GLY A 52 -20.59 0.47 8.87
CA GLY A 52 -21.10 1.64 8.16
C GLY A 52 -20.07 2.29 7.24
N GLU A 53 -19.89 3.60 7.39
CA GLU A 53 -19.03 4.41 6.51
C GLU A 53 -17.56 3.96 6.53
N PRO A 54 -16.92 3.68 7.68
CA PRO A 54 -15.51 3.22 7.69
C PRO A 54 -15.29 1.95 6.88
N PHE A 55 -16.21 0.99 6.97
CA PHE A 55 -16.12 -0.26 6.21
C PHE A 55 -16.32 -0.05 4.71
N ALA A 56 -17.25 0.82 4.34
CA ALA A 56 -17.47 1.16 2.93
C ALA A 56 -16.27 1.91 2.35
N ALA A 57 -15.71 2.86 3.10
CA ALA A 57 -14.50 3.60 2.72
C ALA A 57 -13.29 2.66 2.59
N MET A 58 -13.08 1.74 3.52
CA MET A 58 -12.04 0.72 3.43
C MET A 58 -12.16 -0.10 2.14
N LYS A 59 -13.35 -0.64 1.85
CA LYS A 59 -13.58 -1.43 0.63
C LYS A 59 -13.30 -0.61 -0.64
N ALA A 60 -13.70 0.65 -0.67
CA ALA A 60 -13.43 1.54 -1.81
C ALA A 60 -11.93 1.76 -1.98
N SER A 61 -11.23 2.11 -0.90
CA SER A 61 -9.79 2.37 -0.87
C SER A 61 -8.96 1.16 -1.29
N VAL A 62 -9.32 -0.03 -0.79
CA VAL A 62 -8.64 -1.29 -1.16
C VAL A 62 -8.80 -1.57 -2.66
N LYS A 63 -9.96 -1.32 -3.23
CA LYS A 63 -10.17 -1.49 -4.69
C LYS A 63 -9.36 -0.49 -5.51
N THR A 64 -9.29 0.76 -5.06
CA THR A 64 -8.44 1.78 -5.67
C THR A 64 -6.96 1.38 -5.58
N PHE A 65 -6.52 0.86 -4.42
CA PHE A 65 -5.15 0.37 -4.27
C PHE A 65 -4.82 -0.77 -5.26
N ILE A 66 -5.73 -1.72 -5.44
CA ILE A 66 -5.55 -2.80 -6.42
C ILE A 66 -5.39 -2.22 -7.83
N ASP A 67 -6.19 -1.20 -8.20
CA ASP A 67 -6.09 -0.54 -9.50
C ASP A 67 -4.75 0.19 -9.69
N ILE A 68 -4.27 0.89 -8.64
CA ILE A 68 -2.98 1.59 -8.67
C ILE A 68 -1.82 0.59 -8.82
N ILE A 69 -1.87 -0.56 -8.16
CA ILE A 69 -0.84 -1.60 -8.32
C ILE A 69 -0.88 -2.19 -9.73
N ASP A 70 -2.05 -2.47 -10.28
CA ASP A 70 -2.21 -2.91 -11.67
C ASP A 70 -1.58 -1.89 -12.63
N GLU A 71 -1.98 -0.62 -12.53
CA GLU A 71 -1.48 0.47 -13.37
C GLU A 71 0.03 0.71 -13.23
N SER A 72 0.58 0.54 -12.02
CA SER A 72 2.00 0.79 -11.75
C SER A 72 2.92 -0.37 -12.14
N THR A 73 2.39 -1.57 -12.30
CA THR A 73 3.15 -2.78 -12.61
C THR A 73 2.97 -3.28 -14.03
N ASP A 74 1.94 -2.81 -14.73
CA ASP A 74 1.62 -3.17 -16.09
C ASP A 74 1.12 -1.96 -16.89
N GLU A 75 1.80 -1.62 -17.99
CA GLU A 75 1.38 -0.53 -18.88
C GLU A 75 0.08 -0.86 -19.66
N ASN A 76 -0.29 -2.13 -19.75
CA ASN A 76 -1.43 -2.57 -20.54
C ASN A 76 -2.77 -2.43 -19.82
N GLN A 77 -2.78 -2.30 -18.48
CA GLN A 77 -4.00 -2.23 -17.65
C GLN A 77 -5.03 -3.30 -18.03
N ASP A 78 -4.55 -4.52 -18.22
CA ASP A 78 -5.40 -5.63 -18.70
C ASP A 78 -6.20 -6.32 -17.58
N GLY A 79 -6.13 -5.79 -16.36
CA GLY A 79 -6.77 -6.33 -15.17
C GLY A 79 -5.98 -7.44 -14.50
N ASN A 80 -4.68 -7.55 -14.83
CA ASN A 80 -3.77 -8.46 -14.17
C ASN A 80 -2.50 -7.73 -13.72
N ILE A 81 -2.24 -7.73 -12.43
CA ILE A 81 -1.05 -7.15 -11.83
C ILE A 81 0.19 -7.75 -12.49
N GLY A 82 1.03 -6.88 -13.05
CA GLY A 82 2.21 -7.24 -13.81
C GLY A 82 3.49 -7.27 -12.96
N GLY A 83 4.63 -7.35 -13.66
CA GLY A 83 5.96 -7.25 -13.07
C GLY A 83 6.30 -8.35 -12.05
N GLY A 84 5.54 -9.46 -12.02
CA GLY A 84 5.69 -10.53 -11.04
C GLY A 84 5.10 -10.21 -9.66
N SER A 85 4.51 -9.03 -9.48
CA SER A 85 3.84 -8.65 -8.23
C SER A 85 2.49 -9.35 -8.08
N GLN A 86 2.06 -9.55 -6.84
CA GLN A 86 0.80 -10.24 -6.52
C GLN A 86 0.23 -9.78 -5.19
N ILE A 87 -1.08 -9.92 -5.03
CA ILE A 87 -1.80 -9.49 -3.83
C ILE A 87 -2.54 -10.67 -3.20
N ALA A 88 -2.46 -10.80 -1.88
CA ALA A 88 -3.32 -11.66 -1.07
C ALA A 88 -4.18 -10.83 -0.12
N ILE A 89 -5.36 -11.34 0.23
CA ILE A 89 -6.30 -10.66 1.12
C ILE A 89 -6.53 -11.51 2.37
N VAL A 90 -6.33 -10.90 3.52
CA VAL A 90 -6.69 -11.40 4.85
C VAL A 90 -7.73 -10.46 5.44
N SER A 91 -8.85 -10.97 5.90
CA SER A 91 -9.78 -10.22 6.74
C SER A 91 -9.63 -10.64 8.18
N PHE A 92 -9.95 -9.75 9.12
CA PHE A 92 -9.97 -10.11 10.52
C PHE A 92 -11.07 -9.40 11.29
N ALA A 93 -11.50 -10.05 12.33
CA ALA A 93 -12.35 -9.56 13.39
C ALA A 93 -11.86 -10.18 14.72
N ARG A 94 -12.61 -11.03 15.37
CA ARG A 94 -12.13 -11.81 16.51
C ARG A 94 -11.05 -12.83 16.12
N THR A 95 -11.11 -13.32 14.90
CA THR A 95 -10.13 -14.21 14.26
C THR A 95 -9.82 -13.73 12.86
N ALA A 96 -8.63 -14.08 12.37
CA ALA A 96 -8.20 -13.75 11.01
C ALA A 96 -8.49 -14.89 10.03
N THR A 97 -8.94 -14.52 8.83
CA THR A 97 -9.28 -15.46 7.77
C THR A 97 -8.60 -15.04 6.47
N GLN A 98 -7.91 -15.97 5.83
CA GLN A 98 -7.40 -15.78 4.48
C GLN A 98 -8.58 -15.80 3.50
N GLN A 99 -8.81 -14.70 2.81
CA GLN A 99 -9.86 -14.55 1.79
C GLN A 99 -9.38 -15.00 0.42
N THR A 100 -8.12 -14.69 0.10
CA THR A 100 -7.46 -15.16 -1.13
C THR A 100 -6.03 -15.60 -0.83
N GLY A 101 -5.47 -16.47 -1.69
CA GLY A 101 -4.02 -16.57 -1.83
C GLY A 101 -3.48 -15.39 -2.59
N PHE A 102 -2.20 -15.43 -2.97
CA PHE A 102 -1.60 -14.46 -3.87
C PHE A 102 -2.21 -14.60 -5.27
N LEU A 103 -2.80 -13.53 -5.77
CA LEU A 103 -3.47 -13.43 -7.07
C LEU A 103 -2.94 -12.21 -7.82
N THR A 104 -3.00 -12.28 -9.14
CA THR A 104 -2.74 -11.16 -10.05
C THR A 104 -4.02 -10.59 -10.64
N ASN A 105 -5.10 -11.38 -10.74
CA ASN A 105 -6.34 -10.92 -11.33
C ASN A 105 -7.07 -9.93 -10.43
N THR A 106 -7.23 -8.69 -10.89
CA THR A 106 -7.84 -7.59 -10.12
C THR A 106 -9.33 -7.77 -9.87
N ALA A 107 -10.05 -8.41 -10.80
CA ALA A 107 -11.49 -8.66 -10.65
C ALA A 107 -11.77 -9.68 -9.53
N ASP A 108 -10.95 -10.72 -9.42
CA ASP A 108 -11.06 -11.72 -8.35
C ASP A 108 -10.74 -11.10 -7.00
N LEU A 109 -9.68 -10.28 -6.91
CA LEU A 109 -9.32 -9.53 -5.71
C LEU A 109 -10.46 -8.59 -5.27
N LYS A 110 -11.01 -7.79 -6.19
CA LYS A 110 -12.13 -6.89 -5.91
C LYS A 110 -13.40 -7.63 -5.50
N THR A 111 -13.62 -8.81 -6.08
CA THR A 111 -14.74 -9.67 -5.70
C THR A 111 -14.58 -10.16 -4.26
N ALA A 112 -13.39 -10.59 -3.86
CA ALA A 112 -13.11 -10.96 -2.49
C ALA A 112 -13.36 -9.80 -1.52
N VAL A 113 -12.90 -8.58 -1.85
CA VAL A 113 -13.17 -7.36 -1.05
C VAL A 113 -14.68 -7.08 -0.94
N ASN A 114 -15.43 -7.20 -2.03
CA ASN A 114 -16.87 -6.96 -2.01
C ASN A 114 -17.62 -7.94 -1.11
N ASN A 115 -17.16 -9.18 -1.02
CA ASN A 115 -17.79 -10.24 -0.23
C ASN A 115 -17.48 -10.17 1.28
N LEU A 116 -16.58 -9.27 1.72
CA LEU A 116 -16.30 -9.07 3.14
C LEU A 116 -17.55 -8.63 3.90
N THR A 117 -17.70 -9.13 5.10
CA THR A 117 -18.81 -8.80 6.01
C THR A 117 -18.26 -8.44 7.38
N ILE A 118 -18.98 -7.57 8.08
CA ILE A 118 -18.67 -7.23 9.48
C ILE A 118 -18.91 -8.44 10.38
N ASP A 119 -17.99 -8.64 11.34
CA ASP A 119 -18.08 -9.57 12.44
C ASP A 119 -17.65 -8.88 13.74
N GLY A 120 -17.81 -9.51 14.88
CA GLY A 120 -17.52 -8.91 16.18
C GLY A 120 -16.06 -9.08 16.65
N GLY A 121 -15.58 -8.11 17.42
CA GLY A 121 -14.25 -8.13 18.04
C GLY A 121 -13.12 -7.76 17.08
N THR A 122 -11.91 -7.48 17.63
CA THR A 122 -10.76 -6.99 16.86
C THR A 122 -9.50 -7.60 17.43
N ASN A 123 -8.85 -8.48 16.66
CA ASN A 123 -7.65 -9.22 17.08
C ASN A 123 -6.50 -8.98 16.08
N HIS A 124 -5.72 -7.94 16.32
CA HIS A 124 -4.59 -7.57 15.46
C HIS A 124 -3.45 -8.59 15.52
N GLU A 125 -3.23 -9.26 16.68
CA GLU A 125 -2.21 -10.30 16.78
C GLU A 125 -2.47 -11.44 15.81
N ASP A 126 -3.71 -11.94 15.77
CA ASP A 126 -4.10 -13.01 14.84
C ASP A 126 -4.06 -12.56 13.38
N ALA A 127 -4.45 -11.29 13.13
CA ALA A 127 -4.40 -10.67 11.81
C ALA A 127 -2.98 -10.64 11.23
N PHE A 128 -2.01 -10.11 11.99
CA PHE A 128 -0.61 -10.06 11.57
C PHE A 128 0.02 -11.45 11.49
N THR A 129 -0.34 -12.38 12.40
CA THR A 129 0.13 -13.76 12.37
C THR A 129 -0.34 -14.46 11.09
N LYS A 130 -1.62 -14.34 10.75
CA LYS A 130 -2.18 -14.91 9.54
C LYS A 130 -1.52 -14.31 8.30
N ALA A 131 -1.41 -12.99 8.23
CA ALA A 131 -0.79 -12.30 7.10
C ALA A 131 0.68 -12.71 6.90
N TYR A 132 1.46 -12.74 7.99
CA TYR A 132 2.86 -13.14 7.94
C TYR A 132 3.04 -14.56 7.45
N SER A 133 2.14 -15.48 7.82
CA SER A 133 2.20 -16.88 7.41
C SER A 133 1.97 -17.12 5.92
N LEU A 134 1.52 -16.12 5.16
CA LEU A 134 1.32 -16.24 3.71
C LEU A 134 2.60 -16.03 2.92
N PHE A 135 3.57 -15.31 3.46
CA PHE A 135 4.82 -15.08 2.73
C PHE A 135 5.67 -16.34 2.66
N ASP A 136 6.18 -16.61 1.47
CA ASP A 136 7.25 -17.58 1.31
C ASP A 136 8.53 -17.00 1.94
N PRO A 137 9.16 -17.67 2.92
CA PRO A 137 10.39 -17.18 3.52
C PRO A 137 11.55 -17.05 2.51
N ASP A 138 11.54 -17.87 1.48
CA ASP A 138 12.60 -17.95 0.46
C ASP A 138 12.32 -17.07 -0.78
N THR A 139 11.21 -16.30 -0.80
CA THR A 139 10.90 -15.41 -1.91
C THR A 139 11.96 -14.31 -2.06
N THR A 140 12.29 -14.00 -3.31
CA THR A 140 13.09 -12.82 -3.67
C THR A 140 12.25 -11.56 -3.86
N HIS A 141 10.92 -11.69 -3.80
CA HIS A 141 9.99 -10.58 -3.88
C HIS A 141 10.05 -9.72 -2.62
N GLN A 142 9.79 -8.43 -2.77
CA GLN A 142 9.59 -7.56 -1.63
C GLN A 142 8.32 -7.97 -0.88
N LYS A 143 8.43 -8.21 0.42
CA LYS A 143 7.29 -8.58 1.28
C LYS A 143 6.66 -7.32 1.87
N ILE A 144 5.37 -7.10 1.60
CA ILE A 144 4.65 -5.90 2.05
C ILE A 144 3.34 -6.30 2.72
N MET A 145 3.07 -5.75 3.90
CA MET A 145 1.75 -5.80 4.55
C MET A 145 1.13 -4.41 4.56
N VAL A 146 -0.15 -4.32 4.20
CA VAL A 146 -0.94 -3.10 4.32
C VAL A 146 -2.15 -3.37 5.20
N MET A 147 -2.12 -2.83 6.42
CA MET A 147 -3.19 -2.96 7.40
C MET A 147 -4.19 -1.82 7.27
N PHE A 148 -5.48 -2.14 7.22
CA PHE A 148 -6.57 -1.19 7.34
C PHE A 148 -7.37 -1.48 8.61
N THR A 149 -7.43 -0.55 9.55
CA THR A 149 -8.08 -0.75 10.86
C THR A 149 -8.44 0.60 11.50
N ASP A 150 -9.31 0.61 12.49
CA ASP A 150 -9.46 1.76 13.39
C ASP A 150 -8.45 1.74 14.56
N GLY A 151 -7.63 0.69 14.64
CA GLY A 151 -6.55 0.54 15.62
C GLY A 151 -6.99 0.04 17.00
N GLN A 152 -8.28 -0.12 17.28
CA GLN A 152 -8.78 -0.54 18.59
C GLN A 152 -8.83 -2.06 18.72
N SER A 153 -7.93 -2.63 19.54
CA SER A 153 -7.93 -4.07 19.83
C SER A 153 -8.90 -4.41 20.97
N THR A 154 -9.75 -5.41 20.74
CA THR A 154 -10.72 -5.90 21.75
C THR A 154 -10.54 -7.39 22.08
N ALA A 155 -9.63 -8.09 21.38
CA ALA A 155 -9.34 -9.49 21.56
C ALA A 155 -7.86 -9.78 21.22
N GLY A 156 -7.37 -10.93 21.64
CA GLY A 156 -5.99 -11.35 21.45
C GLY A 156 -4.99 -10.65 22.37
N GLY A 157 -3.73 -10.86 22.10
CA GLY A 157 -2.60 -10.20 22.78
C GLY A 157 -2.09 -8.98 22.03
N SER A 158 -0.86 -8.58 22.35
CA SER A 158 -0.17 -7.51 21.64
C SER A 158 0.31 -7.97 20.26
N ALA A 159 0.03 -7.19 19.23
CA ALA A 159 0.55 -7.45 17.89
C ALA A 159 2.04 -7.07 17.72
N VAL A 160 2.64 -6.37 18.70
CA VAL A 160 4.04 -5.90 18.61
C VAL A 160 5.03 -7.05 18.40
N PRO A 161 4.96 -8.19 19.10
CA PRO A 161 5.93 -9.27 18.89
C PRO A 161 5.92 -9.81 17.46
N ILE A 162 4.75 -10.05 16.89
CA ILE A 162 4.64 -10.59 15.52
C ILE A 162 5.03 -9.56 14.46
N THR A 163 4.70 -8.29 14.65
CA THR A 163 5.12 -7.24 13.71
C THR A 163 6.62 -6.98 13.78
N THR A 164 7.23 -7.11 14.96
CA THR A 164 8.69 -7.05 15.11
C THR A 164 9.35 -8.20 14.36
N LEU A 165 8.89 -9.44 14.57
CA LEU A 165 9.40 -10.62 13.87
C LEU A 165 9.25 -10.47 12.33
N ALA A 166 8.11 -9.99 11.86
CA ALA A 166 7.88 -9.76 10.44
C ALA A 166 8.89 -8.75 9.85
N LYS A 167 9.11 -7.62 10.53
CA LYS A 167 10.08 -6.59 10.12
C LYS A 167 11.52 -7.13 10.13
N GLU A 168 11.92 -7.92 11.12
CA GLU A 168 13.23 -8.59 11.19
C GLU A 168 13.44 -9.58 10.03
N ASN A 169 12.35 -10.09 9.43
CA ASN A 169 12.36 -10.95 8.24
C ASN A 169 12.08 -10.19 6.93
N GLY A 170 12.33 -8.88 6.93
CA GLY A 170 12.27 -8.05 5.73
C GLY A 170 10.86 -7.69 5.26
N VAL A 171 9.83 -7.84 6.09
CA VAL A 171 8.48 -7.39 5.75
C VAL A 171 8.34 -5.91 6.03
N VAL A 172 7.93 -5.15 5.03
CA VAL A 172 7.56 -3.75 5.17
C VAL A 172 6.08 -3.66 5.57
N ILE A 173 5.79 -2.98 6.67
CA ILE A 173 4.43 -2.88 7.22
C ILE A 173 3.95 -1.44 7.13
N TYR A 174 2.84 -1.26 6.43
CA TYR A 174 2.07 -0.03 6.36
C TYR A 174 0.77 -0.17 7.14
N CYS A 175 0.30 0.92 7.73
CA CYS A 175 -0.98 0.95 8.40
C CYS A 175 -1.77 2.19 7.99
N VAL A 176 -3.00 1.97 7.54
CA VAL A 176 -4.00 3.00 7.29
C VAL A 176 -5.01 2.94 8.42
N VAL A 177 -4.94 3.91 9.32
CA VAL A 177 -5.87 4.01 10.46
C VAL A 177 -7.10 4.79 10.05
N LEU A 178 -8.23 4.12 10.03
CA LEU A 178 -9.54 4.68 9.68
C LEU A 178 -10.25 5.19 10.95
N LYS A 179 -11.10 6.18 10.78
CA LYS A 179 -11.93 6.66 11.90
C LYS A 179 -13.09 5.70 12.13
N GLY A 180 -12.92 4.76 13.03
CA GLY A 180 -13.98 3.85 13.46
C GLY A 180 -15.08 4.55 14.29
N LEU A 181 -16.16 3.82 14.59
CA LEU A 181 -17.31 4.33 15.35
C LEU A 181 -16.94 4.81 16.76
N PHE A 182 -15.89 4.26 17.35
CA PHE A 182 -15.45 4.55 18.74
C PHE A 182 -14.14 5.35 18.79
N GLY A 183 -13.66 5.85 17.67
CA GLY A 183 -12.40 6.59 17.55
C GLY A 183 -11.29 5.76 16.90
N THR A 184 -10.03 6.15 17.13
CA THR A 184 -8.84 5.53 16.56
C THR A 184 -7.78 5.30 17.64
N ASP A 185 -6.96 4.22 17.51
CA ASP A 185 -5.79 3.98 18.37
C ASP A 185 -4.49 4.14 17.56
N VAL A 186 -4.18 5.38 17.23
CA VAL A 186 -2.95 5.74 16.50
C VAL A 186 -1.67 5.35 17.24
N PRO A 187 -1.56 5.52 18.58
CA PRO A 187 -0.38 5.07 19.33
C PRO A 187 -0.10 3.59 19.19
N ALA A 188 -1.11 2.74 19.20
CA ALA A 188 -0.92 1.29 18.99
C ALA A 188 -0.44 1.00 17.57
N ALA A 189 -1.08 1.59 16.56
CA ALA A 189 -0.73 1.40 15.16
C ALA A 189 0.72 1.84 14.85
N SER A 190 1.21 2.90 15.49
CA SER A 190 2.58 3.40 15.30
C SER A 190 3.67 2.40 15.72
N LEU A 191 3.35 1.45 16.60
CA LEU A 191 4.29 0.40 17.03
C LEU A 191 4.40 -0.75 16.03
N TRP A 192 3.39 -0.92 15.18
CA TRP A 192 3.34 -2.03 14.23
C TRP A 192 4.11 -1.76 12.96
N VAL A 193 4.05 -0.51 12.47
CA VAL A 193 4.58 -0.12 11.17
C VAL A 193 6.11 -0.16 11.09
N SER A 194 6.62 -0.09 9.87
CA SER A 194 8.05 0.07 9.59
C SER A 194 8.55 1.45 10.03
N SER A 195 9.85 1.65 10.08
CA SER A 195 10.46 2.90 10.54
C SER A 195 10.96 3.73 9.35
N PRO A 196 10.79 5.05 9.38
CA PRO A 196 10.11 5.86 10.41
C PRO A 196 8.58 5.76 10.33
N ALA A 197 7.89 5.70 11.46
CA ALA A 197 6.43 5.54 11.49
C ALA A 197 5.68 6.63 10.70
N THR A 198 6.23 7.83 10.58
CA THR A 198 5.66 8.94 9.80
C THR A 198 5.53 8.63 8.30
N SER A 199 6.31 7.69 7.79
CA SER A 199 6.27 7.29 6.37
C SER A 199 5.41 6.04 6.11
N PHE A 200 5.06 5.31 7.17
CA PHE A 200 4.38 4.02 7.05
C PHE A 200 3.02 3.98 7.77
N LEU A 201 2.66 5.07 8.45
CA LEU A 201 1.39 5.22 9.14
C LEU A 201 0.63 6.39 8.56
N SER A 202 -0.55 6.12 8.03
CA SER A 202 -1.47 7.14 7.57
C SER A 202 -2.73 7.17 8.44
N ILE A 203 -3.21 8.38 8.75
CA ILE A 203 -4.39 8.58 9.58
C ILE A 203 -5.54 9.04 8.71
N ALA A 204 -6.49 8.19 8.62
CA ALA A 204 -7.86 8.28 8.19
C ALA A 204 -8.29 9.33 7.20
N PRO A 205 -7.89 9.22 6.07
CA PRO A 205 -8.15 10.24 5.11
C PRO A 205 -9.41 10.01 4.32
N THR A 206 -9.67 11.03 3.56
CA THR A 206 -10.55 10.95 2.40
C THR A 206 -9.96 10.00 1.35
N THR A 207 -10.79 9.52 0.45
CA THR A 207 -10.35 8.65 -0.66
C THR A 207 -9.19 9.27 -1.46
N ALA A 208 -9.15 10.61 -1.61
CA ALA A 208 -8.09 11.31 -2.33
C ALA A 208 -6.71 11.24 -1.62
N GLU A 209 -6.69 11.34 -0.28
CA GLU A 209 -5.45 11.19 0.50
C GLU A 209 -4.93 9.75 0.48
N LEU A 210 -5.82 8.77 0.34
CA LEU A 210 -5.44 7.37 0.15
C LEU A 210 -4.79 7.12 -1.21
N GLU A 211 -5.25 7.77 -2.26
CA GLU A 211 -4.61 7.71 -3.59
C GLU A 211 -3.19 8.27 -3.56
N GLU A 212 -2.96 9.37 -2.82
CA GLU A 212 -1.62 9.94 -2.64
C GLU A 212 -0.69 8.98 -1.88
N ILE A 213 -1.17 8.41 -0.76
CA ILE A 213 -0.43 7.42 0.03
C ILE A 213 -0.06 6.21 -0.81
N PHE A 214 -0.97 5.71 -1.62
CA PHE A 214 -0.72 4.54 -2.46
C PHE A 214 0.23 4.86 -3.61
N SER A 215 0.17 6.06 -4.15
CA SER A 215 1.17 6.53 -5.12
C SER A 215 2.57 6.62 -4.50
N GLU A 216 2.68 7.10 -3.26
CA GLU A 216 3.95 7.10 -2.52
C GLU A 216 4.45 5.68 -2.20
N LEU A 217 3.56 4.74 -1.87
CA LEU A 217 3.90 3.33 -1.66
C LEU A 217 4.53 2.71 -2.89
N THR A 218 4.01 3.04 -4.07
CA THR A 218 4.56 2.57 -5.35
C THR A 218 5.85 3.29 -5.73
N ALA A 219 6.01 4.57 -5.39
CA ALA A 219 7.22 5.37 -5.64
C ALA A 219 8.38 4.96 -4.72
N ASN A 220 8.14 4.74 -3.42
CA ASN A 220 9.16 4.31 -2.46
C ASN A 220 9.73 2.91 -2.73
N ARG A 221 9.04 2.09 -3.52
CA ARG A 221 9.60 0.83 -4.06
C ARG A 221 10.87 1.07 -4.90
N SER A 222 11.02 2.24 -5.50
CA SER A 222 12.17 2.56 -6.35
C SER A 222 13.38 3.12 -5.57
N GLU A 223 13.18 3.66 -4.37
CA GLU A 223 14.25 4.33 -3.60
C GLU A 223 14.96 3.44 -2.57
N ALA A 224 14.36 2.34 -2.16
CA ALA A 224 14.92 1.43 -1.14
C ALA A 224 16.24 0.73 -1.57
N HIS A 225 16.68 0.89 -2.81
CA HIS A 225 17.87 0.23 -3.37
C HIS A 225 19.07 1.16 -3.62
N THR A 226 19.04 2.41 -3.21
CA THR A 226 20.17 3.34 -3.45
C THR A 226 21.02 3.68 -2.23
N SER A 227 20.87 2.95 -1.13
CA SER A 227 21.70 3.13 0.08
C SER A 227 22.44 1.85 0.46
N GLU A 228 23.44 1.48 -0.35
CA GLU A 228 24.65 0.74 0.07
C GLU A 228 25.91 1.42 -0.48
#